data_ba17c6666f9db38c88307d913730c334
#
_entry.id   ba17c6666f9db38c88307d913730c334
#
_cell.length_a   1.000
_cell.length_b   1.000
_cell.length_c   1.000
_cell.angle_alpha   90.00
_cell.angle_beta   90.00
_cell.angle_gamma   90.00
#
_symmetry.space_group_name_H-M   'P 1'
#
loop_
_entity.id
_entity.type
_entity.pdbx_description
1 polymer ?
#
loop_
_entity_poly.entity_id
_entity_poly.type
_entity_poly.pdbx_seq_one_letter_code
_entity_poly.pdbx_strand_id
1 'polypeptide(L)'
;MIVTTAYTKDMAMSDRIKKGSSKNVQPPINYGAPGEPINRAHPFYFGFLATAGGLVALVLLRSLASASQIFVLIIIALFLATGLNPAVEAIRRRGHSRTTAVTIIFACVLLFVGIFALLVIPPVISQGTQLVHRAPSLLAELKHNSTIARLNEQYRFIDTLQKKFTSMAADGTLFISAFGGVVGVGKTVLSGTFSALTILVLSLYFLISLPNIIDLGLRLAPASRRDRASRLTHGIIDRIGTYIGSQISIAAISGTFIFILSASLGLPSPVALAMLVFLFDLLPLVGHILGISVITIIALSQSVVIGLIAFLIYVAYIQIENYFIAPRIMHRTLSIPGLVTIIAALV
;
A
#
# COMPACT_ATOMS: atom_id res chain seq x y z
N MET A 1 65.48 -35.98 54.78
CA MET A 1 65.11 -36.73 53.51
C MET A 1 63.64 -36.60 53.16
N ILE A 2 62.91 -35.51 53.60
CA ILE A 2 61.46 -35.28 53.35
C ILE A 2 61.19 -33.98 52.53
N VAL A 3 62.21 -33.13 52.40
CA VAL A 3 62.01 -31.82 51.70
C VAL A 3 62.25 -31.91 50.19
N THR A 4 62.96 -32.94 49.68
CA THR A 4 63.30 -33.07 48.25
C THR A 4 62.14 -33.64 47.42
N THR A 5 61.20 -34.36 48.01
CA THR A 5 60.10 -35.05 47.29
C THR A 5 58.92 -34.14 47.01
N ALA A 6 58.77 -33.03 47.73
CA ALA A 6 57.69 -32.05 47.52
C ALA A 6 57.97 -31.16 46.31
N TYR A 7 59.21 -30.81 46.04
CA TYR A 7 59.61 -29.87 44.98
C TYR A 7 59.51 -30.50 43.59
N THR A 8 59.73 -31.83 43.47
CA THR A 8 59.62 -32.54 42.19
C THR A 8 58.17 -32.78 41.77
N LYS A 9 57.25 -32.82 42.77
CA LYS A 9 55.81 -33.05 42.47
C LYS A 9 55.10 -31.78 41.97
N ASP A 10 55.54 -30.63 42.46
CA ASP A 10 54.98 -29.31 42.01
C ASP A 10 55.51 -28.95 40.61
N MET A 11 56.73 -29.27 40.27
CA MET A 11 57.27 -29.06 38.91
C MET A 11 56.57 -29.94 37.84
N ALA A 12 56.27 -31.19 38.17
CA ALA A 12 55.56 -32.13 37.27
C ALA A 12 54.07 -31.74 37.08
N MET A 13 53.49 -31.04 38.07
CA MET A 13 52.11 -30.57 38.02
C MET A 13 51.99 -29.24 37.23
N SER A 14 53.00 -28.38 37.27
CA SER A 14 53.13 -27.15 36.48
C SER A 14 53.27 -27.43 34.98
N ASP A 15 54.05 -28.48 34.64
CA ASP A 15 54.21 -28.88 33.24
C ASP A 15 52.95 -29.56 32.63
N ARG A 16 52.14 -30.22 33.46
CA ARG A 16 50.84 -30.78 33.00
C ARG A 16 49.80 -29.73 32.75
N ILE A 17 49.81 -28.61 33.51
CA ILE A 17 48.90 -27.51 33.32
C ILE A 17 49.27 -26.71 32.04
N LYS A 18 50.57 -26.62 31.71
CA LYS A 18 51.01 -25.97 30.44
C LYS A 18 50.72 -26.77 29.19
N LYS A 19 50.66 -28.12 29.29
CA LYS A 19 50.35 -28.99 28.15
C LYS A 19 48.85 -29.15 27.86
N GLY A 20 47.94 -28.78 28.78
CA GLY A 20 46.47 -28.92 28.62
C GLY A 20 45.79 -27.72 28.02
N SER A 21 46.47 -26.60 27.80
CA SER A 21 45.88 -25.37 27.26
C SER A 21 46.43 -25.02 25.86
N SER A 22 46.57 -26.01 25.01
CA SER A 22 46.58 -25.76 23.58
C SER A 22 45.13 -25.57 23.09
N LYS A 23 44.49 -24.45 23.54
CA LYS A 23 43.37 -23.93 22.80
C LYS A 23 43.84 -23.77 21.36
N ASN A 24 43.12 -24.36 20.43
CA ASN A 24 43.17 -24.08 18.99
C ASN A 24 42.97 -22.58 18.79
N VAL A 25 44.04 -21.80 19.00
CA VAL A 25 44.07 -20.40 18.63
C VAL A 25 44.15 -20.41 17.13
N GLN A 26 43.01 -20.29 16.46
CA GLN A 26 43.01 -20.06 15.02
C GLN A 26 44.02 -18.94 14.75
N PRO A 27 44.90 -19.08 13.78
CA PRO A 27 45.84 -18.01 13.46
C PRO A 27 45.03 -16.74 13.21
N PRO A 28 45.51 -15.59 13.70
CA PRO A 28 44.79 -14.33 13.52
C PRO A 28 44.54 -14.17 12.02
N ILE A 29 43.25 -13.93 11.69
CA ILE A 29 42.85 -13.68 10.32
C ILE A 29 43.68 -12.49 9.83
N ASN A 30 44.57 -12.72 8.89
CA ASN A 30 45.41 -11.69 8.32
C ASN A 30 44.53 -10.86 7.35
N TYR A 31 44.01 -9.77 7.80
CA TYR A 31 43.17 -8.82 7.01
C TYR A 31 44.03 -8.02 5.99
N GLY A 32 45.29 -8.35 5.82
CA GLY A 32 46.24 -7.58 5.04
C GLY A 32 46.88 -6.46 5.86
N ALA A 33 47.98 -5.90 5.36
CA ALA A 33 48.54 -4.71 5.95
C ALA A 33 47.53 -3.52 5.82
N PRO A 34 47.33 -2.73 6.90
CA PRO A 34 46.58 -1.51 6.76
C PRO A 34 47.14 -0.67 5.60
N GLY A 35 46.28 -0.19 4.71
CA GLY A 35 46.70 0.69 3.64
C GLY A 35 47.44 1.91 4.21
N GLU A 36 48.36 2.47 3.43
CA GLU A 36 49.08 3.68 3.85
C GLU A 36 48.08 4.77 4.24
N PRO A 37 48.30 5.47 5.39
CA PRO A 37 47.41 6.54 5.81
C PRO A 37 47.38 7.62 4.70
N ILE A 38 46.18 8.14 4.41
CA ILE A 38 45.98 9.19 3.39
C ILE A 38 46.96 10.35 3.67
N ASN A 39 47.84 10.62 2.72
CA ASN A 39 48.82 11.68 2.84
C ASN A 39 48.14 13.04 2.85
N ARG A 40 48.01 13.63 4.07
CA ARG A 40 47.38 14.94 4.29
C ARG A 40 48.32 16.12 3.90
N ALA A 41 49.55 15.84 3.48
CA ALA A 41 50.54 16.87 3.10
C ALA A 41 50.19 17.60 1.81
N HIS A 42 49.24 17.11 1.00
CA HIS A 42 48.80 17.74 -0.21
C HIS A 42 47.30 18.17 -0.09
N PRO A 43 47.04 19.42 0.33
CA PRO A 43 45.67 19.93 0.54
C PRO A 43 44.78 19.82 -0.69
N PHE A 44 45.35 20.03 -1.87
CA PHE A 44 44.63 19.91 -3.14
C PHE A 44 44.13 18.50 -3.41
N TYR A 45 44.98 17.49 -3.17
CA TYR A 45 44.60 16.08 -3.39
C TYR A 45 43.53 15.64 -2.43
N PHE A 46 43.64 16.06 -1.17
CA PHE A 46 42.63 15.78 -0.16
C PHE A 46 41.29 16.46 -0.49
N GLY A 47 41.32 17.74 -0.87
CA GLY A 47 40.11 18.48 -1.27
C GLY A 47 39.46 17.88 -2.51
N PHE A 48 40.25 17.48 -3.49
CA PHE A 48 39.74 16.85 -4.72
C PHE A 48 39.08 15.50 -4.44
N LEU A 49 39.72 14.62 -3.66
CA LEU A 49 39.12 13.31 -3.30
C LEU A 49 37.83 13.47 -2.46
N ALA A 50 37.85 14.40 -1.48
CA ALA A 50 36.68 14.68 -0.67
C ALA A 50 35.50 15.20 -1.51
N THR A 51 35.76 16.13 -2.44
CA THR A 51 34.73 16.67 -3.33
C THR A 51 34.27 15.64 -4.33
N ALA A 52 35.16 14.87 -4.93
CA ALA A 52 34.78 13.78 -5.84
C ALA A 52 33.95 12.69 -5.13
N GLY A 53 34.37 12.30 -3.93
CA GLY A 53 33.58 11.36 -3.08
C GLY A 53 32.21 11.94 -2.71
N GLY A 54 32.15 13.23 -2.36
CA GLY A 54 30.89 13.94 -2.08
C GLY A 54 29.96 14.00 -3.29
N LEU A 55 30.51 14.29 -4.49
CA LEU A 55 29.73 14.29 -5.73
C LEU A 55 29.21 12.90 -6.09
N VAL A 56 30.03 11.85 -5.98
CA VAL A 56 29.61 10.48 -6.18
C VAL A 56 28.49 10.10 -5.20
N ALA A 57 28.62 10.43 -3.92
CA ALA A 57 27.59 10.21 -2.92
C ALA A 57 26.29 10.94 -3.24
N LEU A 58 26.36 12.20 -3.69
CA LEU A 58 25.20 12.98 -4.11
C LEU A 58 24.51 12.38 -5.34
N VAL A 59 25.29 11.94 -6.35
CA VAL A 59 24.73 11.28 -7.54
C VAL A 59 24.04 9.98 -7.15
N LEU A 60 24.67 9.16 -6.30
CA LEU A 60 24.05 7.91 -5.80
C LEU A 60 22.77 8.17 -5.01
N LEU A 61 22.77 9.16 -4.11
CA LEU A 61 21.57 9.53 -3.34
C LEU A 61 20.44 10.04 -4.24
N ARG A 62 20.75 10.87 -5.24
CA ARG A 62 19.77 11.34 -6.23
C ARG A 62 19.23 10.20 -7.08
N SER A 63 20.09 9.30 -7.55
CA SER A 63 19.69 8.12 -8.31
C SER A 63 18.77 7.20 -7.48
N LEU A 64 19.10 6.99 -6.21
CA LEU A 64 18.27 6.22 -5.29
C LEU A 64 16.94 6.92 -5.03
N ALA A 65 16.92 8.23 -4.82
CA ALA A 65 15.71 9.01 -4.67
C ALA A 65 14.83 8.95 -5.95
N SER A 66 15.44 9.02 -7.13
CA SER A 66 14.71 8.87 -8.41
C SER A 66 14.16 7.46 -8.62
N ALA A 67 14.82 6.44 -8.07
CA ALA A 67 14.37 5.06 -8.11
C ALA A 67 13.26 4.75 -7.09
N SER A 68 12.93 5.69 -6.18
CA SER A 68 11.95 5.47 -5.11
C SER A 68 10.59 4.97 -5.62
N GLN A 69 10.12 5.50 -6.75
CA GLN A 69 8.87 5.07 -7.38
C GLN A 69 8.92 3.58 -7.78
N ILE A 70 10.05 3.10 -8.28
CA ILE A 70 10.23 1.68 -8.66
C ILE A 70 10.15 0.80 -7.41
N PHE A 71 10.79 1.21 -6.30
CA PHE A 71 10.71 0.46 -5.04
C PHE A 71 9.27 0.38 -4.51
N VAL A 72 8.50 1.48 -4.61
CA VAL A 72 7.08 1.48 -4.23
C VAL A 72 6.30 0.47 -5.09
N LEU A 73 6.49 0.47 -6.41
CA LEU A 73 5.83 -0.50 -7.30
C LEU A 73 6.21 -1.95 -6.96
N ILE A 74 7.48 -2.21 -6.64
CA ILE A 74 7.96 -3.54 -6.22
C ILE A 74 7.28 -3.96 -4.91
N ILE A 75 7.22 -3.08 -3.91
CA ILE A 75 6.60 -3.37 -2.61
C ILE A 75 5.10 -3.65 -2.79
N ILE A 76 4.39 -2.84 -3.56
CA ILE A 76 2.97 -3.04 -3.85
C ILE A 76 2.77 -4.38 -4.58
N ALA A 77 3.60 -4.68 -5.59
CA ALA A 77 3.50 -5.92 -6.34
C ALA A 77 3.80 -7.16 -5.46
N LEU A 78 4.79 -7.07 -4.57
CA LEU A 78 5.10 -8.14 -3.63
C LEU A 78 3.98 -8.35 -2.60
N PHE A 79 3.39 -7.24 -2.11
CA PHE A 79 2.25 -7.29 -1.20
C PHE A 79 1.04 -7.94 -1.87
N LEU A 80 0.73 -7.54 -3.10
CA LEU A 80 -0.36 -8.12 -3.91
C LEU A 80 -0.11 -9.60 -4.20
N ALA A 81 1.13 -9.98 -4.59
CA ALA A 81 1.51 -11.38 -4.80
C ALA A 81 1.34 -12.23 -3.53
N THR A 82 1.78 -11.71 -2.39
CA THR A 82 1.64 -12.39 -1.10
C THR A 82 0.16 -12.55 -0.73
N GLY A 83 -0.64 -11.52 -0.97
CA GLY A 83 -2.08 -11.52 -0.70
C GLY A 83 -2.89 -12.46 -1.59
N LEU A 84 -2.49 -12.60 -2.85
CA LEU A 84 -3.14 -13.54 -3.78
C LEU A 84 -2.67 -14.99 -3.61
N ASN A 85 -1.58 -15.23 -2.86
CA ASN A 85 -1.03 -16.57 -2.67
C ASN A 85 -2.03 -17.59 -2.10
N PRO A 86 -2.91 -17.28 -1.11
CA PRO A 86 -3.92 -18.23 -0.63
C PRO A 86 -4.91 -18.65 -1.72
N ALA A 87 -5.28 -17.75 -2.63
CA ALA A 87 -6.15 -18.08 -3.77
C ALA A 87 -5.44 -19.04 -4.75
N VAL A 88 -4.16 -18.81 -5.02
CA VAL A 88 -3.32 -19.76 -5.79
C VAL A 88 -3.29 -21.12 -5.11
N GLU A 89 -3.06 -21.16 -3.80
CA GLU A 89 -2.98 -22.40 -3.06
C GLU A 89 -4.32 -23.14 -3.03
N ALA A 90 -5.45 -22.42 -2.96
CA ALA A 90 -6.79 -23.00 -3.07
C ALA A 90 -7.03 -23.70 -4.42
N ILE A 91 -6.55 -23.12 -5.53
CA ILE A 91 -6.62 -23.73 -6.85
C ILE A 91 -5.66 -24.93 -6.96
N ARG A 92 -4.46 -24.82 -6.39
CA ARG A 92 -3.47 -25.92 -6.36
C ARG A 92 -4.00 -27.15 -5.62
N ARG A 93 -4.71 -26.97 -4.52
CA ARG A 93 -5.36 -28.06 -3.78
C ARG A 93 -6.38 -28.84 -4.61
N ARG A 94 -6.86 -28.25 -5.72
CA ARG A 94 -7.74 -28.93 -6.69
C ARG A 94 -6.98 -29.69 -7.78
N GLY A 95 -5.66 -29.87 -7.63
CA GLY A 95 -4.82 -30.66 -8.53
C GLY A 95 -4.16 -29.88 -9.67
N HIS A 96 -4.29 -28.54 -9.70
CA HIS A 96 -3.65 -27.73 -10.75
C HIS A 96 -2.17 -27.40 -10.40
N SER A 97 -1.35 -27.22 -11.44
CA SER A 97 0.02 -26.74 -11.26
C SER A 97 0.03 -25.29 -10.75
N ARG A 98 1.13 -24.87 -10.10
CA ARG A 98 1.27 -23.48 -9.60
C ARG A 98 1.12 -22.47 -10.74
N THR A 99 1.80 -22.72 -11.86
CA THR A 99 1.73 -21.85 -13.03
C THR A 99 0.30 -21.70 -13.54
N THR A 100 -0.43 -22.83 -13.68
CA THR A 100 -1.85 -22.81 -14.11
C THR A 100 -2.72 -22.02 -13.12
N ALA A 101 -2.54 -22.25 -11.82
CA ALA A 101 -3.30 -21.52 -10.79
C ALA A 101 -3.06 -20.01 -10.87
N VAL A 102 -1.80 -19.61 -11.02
CA VAL A 102 -1.43 -18.20 -11.15
C VAL A 102 -1.97 -17.58 -12.43
N THR A 103 -1.91 -18.30 -13.55
CA THR A 103 -2.49 -17.84 -14.84
C THR A 103 -4.00 -17.63 -14.73
N ILE A 104 -4.73 -18.53 -14.07
CA ILE A 104 -6.18 -18.39 -13.85
C ILE A 104 -6.48 -17.11 -13.04
N ILE A 105 -5.78 -16.92 -11.92
CA ILE A 105 -5.98 -15.72 -11.06
C ILE A 105 -5.66 -14.45 -11.85
N PHE A 106 -4.57 -14.47 -12.62
CA PHE A 106 -4.17 -13.33 -13.42
C PHE A 106 -5.22 -13.00 -14.51
N ALA A 107 -5.74 -14.03 -15.19
CA ALA A 107 -6.81 -13.86 -16.15
C ALA A 107 -8.09 -13.28 -15.50
N CYS A 108 -8.45 -13.75 -14.29
CA CYS A 108 -9.57 -13.18 -13.54
C CYS A 108 -9.34 -11.71 -13.15
N VAL A 109 -8.13 -11.34 -12.72
CA VAL A 109 -7.80 -9.95 -12.39
C VAL A 109 -7.83 -9.08 -13.63
N LEU A 110 -7.27 -9.53 -14.77
CA LEU A 110 -7.33 -8.80 -16.04
C LEU A 110 -8.77 -8.61 -16.52
N LEU A 111 -9.58 -9.66 -16.43
CA LEU A 111 -11.00 -9.61 -16.77
C LEU A 111 -11.74 -8.59 -15.90
N PHE A 112 -11.49 -8.61 -14.58
CA PHE A 112 -12.05 -7.64 -13.64
C PHE A 112 -11.64 -6.21 -14.01
N VAL A 113 -10.35 -5.95 -14.27
CA VAL A 113 -9.85 -4.63 -14.67
C VAL A 113 -10.47 -4.18 -16.00
N GLY A 114 -10.61 -5.09 -16.97
CA GLY A 114 -11.27 -4.78 -18.25
C GLY A 114 -12.74 -4.42 -18.07
N ILE A 115 -13.50 -5.21 -17.31
CA ILE A 115 -14.91 -4.94 -17.00
C ILE A 115 -15.04 -3.63 -16.24
N PHE A 116 -14.16 -3.39 -15.24
CA PHE A 116 -14.12 -2.14 -14.48
C PHE A 116 -13.90 -0.94 -15.40
N ALA A 117 -12.92 -1.01 -16.29
CA ALA A 117 -12.63 0.08 -17.23
C ALA A 117 -13.84 0.39 -18.13
N LEU A 118 -14.49 -0.63 -18.64
CA LEU A 118 -15.65 -0.47 -19.55
C LEU A 118 -16.90 0.05 -18.83
N LEU A 119 -17.16 -0.41 -17.60
CA LEU A 119 -18.38 -0.06 -16.86
C LEU A 119 -18.25 1.21 -16.03
N VAL A 120 -17.05 1.55 -15.55
CA VAL A 120 -16.85 2.66 -14.60
C VAL A 120 -16.33 3.91 -15.29
N ILE A 121 -15.36 3.80 -16.20
CA ILE A 121 -14.73 5.00 -16.80
C ILE A 121 -15.75 5.89 -17.54
N PRO A 122 -16.61 5.37 -18.45
CA PRO A 122 -17.54 6.20 -19.19
C PRO A 122 -18.56 6.93 -18.27
N PRO A 123 -19.23 6.25 -17.31
CA PRO A 123 -20.10 6.95 -16.36
C PRO A 123 -19.40 8.01 -15.53
N VAL A 124 -18.19 7.74 -15.03
CA VAL A 124 -17.43 8.71 -14.22
C VAL A 124 -17.15 9.97 -15.03
N ILE A 125 -16.73 9.84 -16.28
CA ILE A 125 -16.48 10.99 -17.16
C ILE A 125 -17.78 11.74 -17.41
N SER A 126 -18.86 11.04 -17.79
CA SER A 126 -20.14 11.68 -18.13
C SER A 126 -20.79 12.37 -16.92
N GLN A 127 -20.73 11.76 -15.74
CA GLN A 127 -21.28 12.34 -14.51
C GLN A 127 -20.42 13.49 -14.00
N GLY A 128 -19.09 13.40 -14.14
CA GLY A 128 -18.19 14.50 -13.83
C GLY A 128 -18.48 15.75 -14.68
N THR A 129 -18.70 15.58 -15.99
CA THR A 129 -19.08 16.68 -16.88
C THR A 129 -20.45 17.25 -16.54
N GLN A 130 -21.45 16.40 -16.28
CA GLN A 130 -22.79 16.85 -15.87
C GLN A 130 -22.76 17.64 -14.56
N LEU A 131 -21.95 17.19 -13.58
CA LEU A 131 -21.80 17.92 -12.32
C LEU A 131 -21.24 19.33 -12.54
N VAL A 132 -20.19 19.46 -13.37
CA VAL A 132 -19.61 20.78 -13.69
C VAL A 132 -20.65 21.71 -14.30
N HIS A 133 -21.48 21.19 -15.22
CA HIS A 133 -22.55 22.00 -15.84
C HIS A 133 -23.70 22.32 -14.89
N ARG A 134 -24.03 21.44 -13.95
CA ARG A 134 -25.13 21.64 -12.99
C ARG A 134 -24.71 22.36 -11.70
N ALA A 135 -23.42 22.42 -11.39
CA ALA A 135 -22.94 23.04 -10.16
C ALA A 135 -23.44 24.50 -9.96
N PRO A 136 -23.48 25.38 -10.99
CA PRO A 136 -24.00 26.72 -10.82
C PRO A 136 -25.48 26.75 -10.43
N SER A 137 -26.33 25.92 -11.05
CA SER A 137 -27.77 25.84 -10.76
C SER A 137 -28.04 25.24 -9.37
N LEU A 138 -27.30 24.23 -8.96
CA LEU A 138 -27.37 23.65 -7.61
C LEU A 138 -27.00 24.68 -6.53
N LEU A 139 -25.96 25.48 -6.76
CA LEU A 139 -25.59 26.56 -5.85
C LEU A 139 -26.63 27.65 -5.78
N ALA A 140 -27.33 27.94 -6.90
CA ALA A 140 -28.44 28.86 -6.92
C ALA A 140 -29.65 28.32 -6.13
N GLU A 141 -30.00 27.03 -6.28
CA GLU A 141 -31.06 26.38 -5.48
C GLU A 141 -30.75 26.42 -3.98
N LEU A 142 -29.51 26.18 -3.58
CA LEU A 142 -29.08 26.28 -2.19
C LEU A 142 -29.29 27.70 -1.62
N LYS A 143 -29.09 28.74 -2.42
CA LYS A 143 -29.35 30.13 -2.02
C LYS A 143 -30.84 30.44 -1.76
N HIS A 144 -31.76 29.74 -2.42
CA HIS A 144 -33.21 29.93 -2.22
C HIS A 144 -33.73 29.25 -0.95
N ASN A 145 -32.97 28.38 -0.33
CA ASN A 145 -33.32 27.76 0.95
C ASN A 145 -33.05 28.74 2.10
N SER A 146 -34.10 29.16 2.82
CA SER A 146 -34.05 30.18 3.87
C SER A 146 -33.04 29.93 4.98
N THR A 147 -32.80 28.65 5.32
CA THR A 147 -31.83 28.26 6.36
C THR A 147 -30.40 28.41 5.85
N ILE A 148 -30.14 27.98 4.62
CA ILE A 148 -28.83 28.04 3.99
C ILE A 148 -28.46 29.45 3.60
N ALA A 149 -29.46 30.26 3.18
CA ALA A 149 -29.27 31.67 2.88
C ALA A 149 -28.75 32.47 4.09
N ARG A 150 -29.31 32.23 5.29
CA ARG A 150 -28.83 32.87 6.53
C ARG A 150 -27.38 32.48 6.87
N LEU A 151 -27.01 31.19 6.69
CA LEU A 151 -25.63 30.75 6.89
C LEU A 151 -24.69 31.36 5.83
N ASN A 152 -25.17 31.51 4.60
CA ASN A 152 -24.37 32.12 3.55
C ASN A 152 -24.16 33.62 3.74
N GLU A 153 -25.15 34.36 4.31
CA GLU A 153 -24.97 35.75 4.72
C GLU A 153 -23.86 35.94 5.74
N GLN A 154 -23.71 34.97 6.66
CA GLN A 154 -22.68 35.02 7.70
C GLN A 154 -21.30 34.58 7.21
N TYR A 155 -21.19 33.52 6.40
CA TYR A 155 -19.92 32.88 6.03
C TYR A 155 -19.56 33.05 4.56
N ARG A 156 -20.43 33.52 3.68
CA ARG A 156 -20.26 33.73 2.23
C ARG A 156 -19.68 32.53 1.49
N PHE A 157 -19.88 31.30 2.03
CA PHE A 157 -19.26 30.09 1.46
C PHE A 157 -19.83 29.74 0.08
N ILE A 158 -21.16 29.93 -0.15
CA ILE A 158 -21.78 29.66 -1.45
C ILE A 158 -21.27 30.65 -2.50
N ASP A 159 -21.13 31.92 -2.15
CA ASP A 159 -20.64 32.97 -3.07
C ASP A 159 -19.18 32.68 -3.47
N THR A 160 -18.38 32.23 -2.52
CA THR A 160 -16.99 31.84 -2.77
C THR A 160 -16.90 30.61 -3.65
N LEU A 161 -17.73 29.58 -3.38
CA LEU A 161 -17.81 28.38 -4.21
C LEU A 161 -18.33 28.72 -5.60
N GLN A 162 -19.39 29.49 -5.72
CA GLN A 162 -19.97 29.91 -7.00
C GLN A 162 -18.94 30.66 -7.85
N LYS A 163 -18.22 31.64 -7.28
CA LYS A 163 -17.16 32.38 -7.98
C LYS A 163 -16.05 31.41 -8.46
N LYS A 164 -15.61 30.49 -7.60
CA LYS A 164 -14.62 29.48 -7.97
C LYS A 164 -15.12 28.56 -9.09
N PHE A 165 -16.34 28.04 -8.98
CA PHE A 165 -16.91 27.18 -10.01
C PHE A 165 -17.13 27.93 -11.33
N THR A 166 -17.63 29.16 -11.28
CA THR A 166 -17.87 29.96 -12.50
C THR A 166 -16.58 30.35 -13.19
N SER A 167 -15.54 30.75 -12.44
CA SER A 167 -14.22 31.06 -13.02
C SER A 167 -13.58 29.82 -13.61
N MET A 168 -13.61 28.71 -12.87
CA MET A 168 -13.04 27.43 -13.33
C MET A 168 -13.83 26.83 -14.53
N ALA A 169 -15.15 27.04 -14.60
CA ALA A 169 -15.97 26.62 -15.72
C ALA A 169 -15.77 27.50 -16.96
N ALA A 170 -15.65 28.82 -16.77
CA ALA A 170 -15.42 29.79 -17.86
C ALA A 170 -14.03 29.61 -18.51
N ASP A 171 -13.03 29.32 -17.70
CA ASP A 171 -11.65 29.12 -18.17
C ASP A 171 -11.42 27.70 -18.72
N GLY A 172 -12.40 26.80 -18.66
CA GLY A 172 -12.21 25.38 -18.97
C GLY A 172 -11.22 24.69 -18.01
N THR A 173 -10.77 25.42 -16.98
CA THR A 173 -9.67 25.00 -16.10
C THR A 173 -10.09 23.95 -15.07
N LEU A 174 -11.39 23.76 -14.80
CA LEU A 174 -11.84 22.68 -13.90
C LEU A 174 -11.43 21.31 -14.42
N PHE A 175 -11.66 21.06 -15.70
CA PHE A 175 -11.24 19.81 -16.35
C PHE A 175 -9.72 19.79 -16.57
N ILE A 176 -9.11 20.96 -16.83
CA ILE A 176 -7.68 21.11 -17.06
C ILE A 176 -6.92 21.06 -15.73
N SER A 177 -7.40 21.70 -14.64
CA SER A 177 -6.69 21.73 -13.36
C SER A 177 -6.92 20.49 -12.49
N ALA A 178 -8.13 19.92 -12.51
CA ALA A 178 -8.40 18.69 -11.77
C ALA A 178 -7.82 17.44 -12.46
N PHE A 179 -7.78 17.45 -13.81
CA PHE A 179 -7.37 16.29 -14.61
C PHE A 179 -6.42 16.62 -15.77
N GLY A 180 -5.96 17.87 -15.89
CA GLY A 180 -5.05 18.29 -16.99
C GLY A 180 -5.74 18.37 -18.36
N GLY A 181 -7.09 18.55 -18.41
CA GLY A 181 -7.88 18.51 -19.64
C GLY A 181 -7.97 17.10 -20.23
N VAL A 182 -8.53 16.97 -21.43
CA VAL A 182 -8.62 15.68 -22.15
C VAL A 182 -7.23 15.06 -22.32
N VAL A 183 -6.21 15.88 -22.60
CA VAL A 183 -4.82 15.41 -22.74
C VAL A 183 -4.23 15.02 -21.40
N GLY A 184 -4.52 15.74 -20.32
CA GLY A 184 -4.03 15.43 -18.99
C GLY A 184 -4.74 14.22 -18.40
N VAL A 185 -6.05 14.08 -18.59
CA VAL A 185 -6.78 12.84 -18.26
C VAL A 185 -6.20 11.67 -19.05
N GLY A 186 -6.00 11.84 -20.35
CA GLY A 186 -5.38 10.82 -21.20
C GLY A 186 -3.98 10.44 -20.69
N LYS A 187 -3.14 11.42 -20.37
CA LYS A 187 -1.80 11.18 -19.81
C LYS A 187 -1.85 10.52 -18.42
N THR A 188 -2.75 10.96 -17.53
CA THR A 188 -2.91 10.39 -16.19
C THR A 188 -3.47 8.97 -16.26
N VAL A 189 -4.46 8.73 -17.12
CA VAL A 189 -5.00 7.38 -17.36
C VAL A 189 -3.92 6.50 -17.97
N LEU A 190 -3.19 6.98 -18.98
CA LEU A 190 -2.13 6.21 -19.63
C LEU A 190 -0.99 5.88 -18.65
N SER A 191 -0.51 6.85 -17.87
CA SER A 191 0.54 6.63 -16.88
C SER A 191 0.05 5.73 -15.72
N GLY A 192 -1.17 5.93 -15.26
CA GLY A 192 -1.82 5.08 -14.25
C GLY A 192 -2.01 3.65 -14.74
N THR A 193 -2.47 3.48 -15.99
CA THR A 193 -2.59 2.17 -16.64
C THR A 193 -1.25 1.49 -16.79
N PHE A 194 -0.21 2.23 -17.19
CA PHE A 194 1.14 1.68 -17.29
C PHE A 194 1.67 1.22 -15.93
N SER A 195 1.48 2.03 -14.88
CA SER A 195 1.88 1.66 -13.51
C SER A 195 1.09 0.45 -13.01
N ALA A 196 -0.23 0.42 -13.25
CA ALA A 196 -1.09 -0.71 -12.89
C ALA A 196 -0.67 -1.99 -13.62
N LEU A 197 -0.39 -1.90 -14.93
CA LEU A 197 0.10 -3.03 -15.71
C LEU A 197 1.48 -3.50 -15.19
N THR A 198 2.36 -2.58 -14.85
CA THR A 198 3.68 -2.92 -14.27
C THR A 198 3.52 -3.64 -12.93
N ILE A 199 2.69 -3.13 -12.02
CA ILE A 199 2.40 -3.80 -10.75
C ILE A 199 1.82 -5.19 -11.01
N LEU A 200 0.92 -5.32 -11.95
CA LEU A 200 0.22 -6.55 -12.28
C LEU A 200 1.17 -7.62 -12.84
N VAL A 201 2.03 -7.24 -13.80
CA VAL A 201 3.06 -8.14 -14.36
C VAL A 201 4.08 -8.51 -13.30
N LEU A 202 4.51 -7.54 -12.49
CA LEU A 202 5.49 -7.78 -11.44
C LEU A 202 4.92 -8.66 -10.33
N SER A 203 3.64 -8.45 -9.97
CA SER A 203 2.95 -9.31 -8.98
C SER A 203 2.77 -10.75 -9.50
N LEU A 204 2.50 -10.92 -10.79
CA LEU A 204 2.48 -12.24 -11.43
C LEU A 204 3.83 -12.96 -11.29
N TYR A 205 4.91 -12.25 -11.63
CA TYR A 205 6.26 -12.79 -11.51
C TYR A 205 6.59 -13.17 -10.05
N PHE A 206 6.31 -12.28 -9.11
CA PHE A 206 6.50 -12.55 -7.69
C PHE A 206 5.62 -13.70 -7.20
N LEU A 207 4.39 -13.80 -7.65
CA LEU A 207 3.45 -14.85 -7.26
C LEU A 207 3.92 -16.24 -7.72
N ILE A 208 4.46 -16.34 -8.94
CA ILE A 208 5.07 -17.58 -9.45
C ILE A 208 6.33 -17.92 -8.65
N SER A 209 7.20 -16.94 -8.43
CA SER A 209 8.51 -17.09 -7.83
C SER A 209 8.52 -17.02 -6.30
N LEU A 210 7.37 -16.81 -5.65
CA LEU A 210 7.27 -16.58 -4.21
C LEU A 210 7.99 -17.62 -3.35
N PRO A 211 7.88 -18.94 -3.60
CA PRO A 211 8.63 -19.92 -2.82
C PRO A 211 10.14 -19.75 -2.95
N ASN A 212 10.64 -19.50 -4.17
CA ASN A 212 12.06 -19.32 -4.41
C ASN A 212 12.60 -18.05 -3.74
N ILE A 213 11.79 -16.97 -3.72
CA ILE A 213 12.13 -15.70 -3.06
C ILE A 213 12.23 -15.91 -1.55
N ILE A 214 11.28 -16.67 -0.97
CA ILE A 214 11.30 -17.03 0.45
C ILE A 214 12.56 -17.83 0.77
N ASP A 215 12.86 -18.85 -0.01
CA ASP A 215 14.03 -19.71 0.19
C ASP A 215 15.34 -18.92 0.09
N LEU A 216 15.46 -18.01 -0.88
CA LEU A 216 16.60 -17.11 -1.00
C LEU A 216 16.72 -16.20 0.23
N GLY A 217 15.63 -15.61 0.69
CA GLY A 217 15.62 -14.79 1.90
C GLY A 217 16.03 -15.59 3.15
N LEU A 218 15.57 -16.82 3.27
CA LEU A 218 15.92 -17.70 4.39
C LEU A 218 17.39 -18.12 4.37
N ARG A 219 18.04 -18.20 3.21
CA ARG A 219 19.49 -18.49 3.10
C ARG A 219 20.37 -17.37 3.67
N LEU A 220 19.88 -16.13 3.71
CA LEU A 220 20.58 -15.01 4.34
C LEU A 220 20.58 -15.11 5.87
N ALA A 221 19.66 -15.89 6.45
CA ALA A 221 19.62 -16.11 7.89
C ALA A 221 20.68 -17.14 8.32
N PRO A 222 21.36 -16.93 9.48
CA PRO A 222 22.25 -17.91 10.07
C PRO A 222 21.55 -19.27 10.24
N ALA A 223 22.26 -20.37 10.00
CA ALA A 223 21.70 -21.72 10.05
C ALA A 223 20.94 -22.02 11.36
N SER A 224 21.47 -21.55 12.50
CA SER A 224 20.87 -21.72 13.82
C SER A 224 19.53 -21.01 14.03
N ARG A 225 19.19 -20.01 13.20
CA ARG A 225 17.95 -19.23 13.29
C ARG A 225 17.01 -19.46 12.11
N ARG A 226 17.41 -20.25 11.12
CA ARG A 226 16.69 -20.44 9.86
C ARG A 226 15.29 -21.02 10.07
N ASP A 227 15.14 -22.01 10.97
CA ASP A 227 13.83 -22.60 11.28
C ASP A 227 12.86 -21.59 11.91
N ARG A 228 13.37 -20.72 12.78
CA ARG A 228 12.57 -19.65 13.37
C ARG A 228 12.18 -18.61 12.32
N ALA A 229 13.13 -18.21 11.47
CA ALA A 229 12.87 -17.28 10.38
C ALA A 229 11.82 -17.85 9.40
N SER A 230 11.92 -19.13 9.04
CA SER A 230 10.96 -19.81 8.18
C SER A 230 9.54 -19.78 8.75
N ARG A 231 9.36 -20.18 10.02
CA ARG A 231 8.04 -20.14 10.67
C ARG A 231 7.46 -18.72 10.71
N LEU A 232 8.29 -17.71 11.00
CA LEU A 232 7.84 -16.32 11.01
C LEU A 232 7.43 -15.84 9.62
N THR A 233 8.24 -16.14 8.59
CA THR A 233 7.94 -15.74 7.21
C THR A 233 6.65 -16.36 6.72
N HIS A 234 6.44 -17.68 6.90
CA HIS A 234 5.19 -18.32 6.52
C HIS A 234 4.00 -17.76 7.30
N GLY A 235 4.15 -17.52 8.62
CA GLY A 235 3.11 -16.92 9.43
C GLY A 235 2.74 -15.49 8.99
N ILE A 236 3.71 -14.70 8.53
CA ILE A 236 3.46 -13.36 7.97
C ILE A 236 2.70 -13.47 6.64
N ILE A 237 3.14 -14.36 5.75
CA ILE A 237 2.49 -14.57 4.44
C ILE A 237 1.04 -15.00 4.61
N ASP A 238 0.77 -15.94 5.50
CA ASP A 238 -0.59 -16.41 5.79
C ASP A 238 -1.48 -15.29 6.34
N ARG A 239 -0.93 -14.47 7.24
CA ARG A 239 -1.66 -13.31 7.79
C ARG A 239 -1.97 -12.25 6.74
N ILE A 240 -1.00 -11.90 5.88
CA ILE A 240 -1.22 -10.96 4.77
C ILE A 240 -2.29 -11.50 3.83
N GLY A 241 -2.20 -12.78 3.47
CA GLY A 241 -3.18 -13.40 2.58
C GLY A 241 -4.58 -13.43 3.16
N THR A 242 -4.71 -13.77 4.44
CA THR A 242 -6.02 -13.78 5.12
C THR A 242 -6.57 -12.35 5.28
N TYR A 243 -5.71 -11.36 5.56
CA TYR A 243 -6.08 -9.95 5.61
C TYR A 243 -6.65 -9.46 4.26
N ILE A 244 -5.95 -9.74 3.15
CA ILE A 244 -6.40 -9.33 1.82
C ILE A 244 -7.71 -10.04 1.44
N GLY A 245 -7.86 -11.34 1.75
CA GLY A 245 -9.12 -12.05 1.55
C GLY A 245 -10.28 -11.45 2.34
N SER A 246 -10.02 -11.06 3.59
CA SER A 246 -11.00 -10.36 4.43
C SER A 246 -11.36 -9.00 3.86
N GLN A 247 -10.39 -8.23 3.40
CA GLN A 247 -10.60 -6.91 2.79
C GLN A 247 -11.42 -6.99 1.50
N ILE A 248 -11.13 -7.96 0.64
CA ILE A 248 -11.95 -8.21 -0.57
C ILE A 248 -13.39 -8.54 -0.19
N SER A 249 -13.60 -9.32 0.87
CA SER A 249 -14.96 -9.67 1.34
C SER A 249 -15.69 -8.45 1.87
N ILE A 250 -15.03 -7.57 2.63
CA ILE A 250 -15.59 -6.31 3.12
C ILE A 250 -15.95 -5.42 1.94
N ALA A 251 -15.01 -5.21 1.01
CA ALA A 251 -15.23 -4.41 -0.19
C ALA A 251 -16.40 -4.93 -1.04
N ALA A 252 -16.59 -6.25 -1.14
CA ALA A 252 -17.72 -6.83 -1.84
C ALA A 252 -19.06 -6.52 -1.14
N ILE A 253 -19.11 -6.53 0.18
CA ILE A 253 -20.30 -6.15 0.96
C ILE A 253 -20.58 -4.66 0.77
N SER A 254 -19.55 -3.80 0.85
CA SER A 254 -19.65 -2.36 0.63
C SER A 254 -20.15 -2.03 -0.78
N GLY A 255 -19.56 -2.66 -1.80
CA GLY A 255 -20.02 -2.52 -3.18
C GLY A 255 -21.47 -2.95 -3.38
N THR A 256 -21.88 -4.08 -2.77
CA THR A 256 -23.26 -4.56 -2.82
C THR A 256 -24.22 -3.59 -2.13
N PHE A 257 -23.83 -3.06 -0.98
CA PHE A 257 -24.61 -2.03 -0.28
C PHE A 257 -24.80 -0.77 -1.16
N ILE A 258 -23.72 -0.28 -1.76
CA ILE A 258 -23.78 0.90 -2.64
C ILE A 258 -24.59 0.62 -3.91
N PHE A 259 -24.55 -0.59 -4.46
CA PHE A 259 -25.44 -0.97 -5.54
C PHE A 259 -26.93 -0.80 -5.16
N ILE A 260 -27.30 -1.35 -3.99
CA ILE A 260 -28.67 -1.27 -3.48
C ILE A 260 -29.05 0.19 -3.20
N LEU A 261 -28.20 0.94 -2.50
CA LEU A 261 -28.43 2.34 -2.17
C LEU A 261 -28.61 3.18 -3.44
N SER A 262 -27.70 3.04 -4.40
CA SER A 262 -27.72 3.80 -5.66
C SER A 262 -28.95 3.46 -6.51
N ALA A 263 -29.31 2.19 -6.58
CA ALA A 263 -30.52 1.73 -7.29
C ALA A 263 -31.80 2.26 -6.62
N SER A 264 -31.87 2.23 -5.27
CA SER A 264 -33.04 2.71 -4.50
C SER A 264 -33.23 4.22 -4.61
N LEU A 265 -32.16 4.98 -4.70
CA LEU A 265 -32.19 6.45 -4.85
C LEU A 265 -32.28 6.89 -6.31
N GLY A 266 -32.31 5.97 -7.26
CA GLY A 266 -32.34 6.28 -8.70
C GLY A 266 -31.08 6.97 -9.20
N LEU A 267 -29.93 6.73 -8.56
CA LEU A 267 -28.66 7.31 -9.00
C LEU A 267 -28.23 6.71 -10.36
N PRO A 268 -27.56 7.50 -11.21
CA PRO A 268 -27.13 7.03 -12.51
C PRO A 268 -26.06 5.92 -12.36
N SER A 269 -26.14 4.91 -13.20
CA SER A 269 -25.16 3.81 -13.28
C SER A 269 -24.84 3.11 -11.95
N PRO A 270 -25.82 2.52 -11.25
CA PRO A 270 -25.61 1.92 -9.91
C PRO A 270 -24.48 0.86 -9.89
N VAL A 271 -24.33 0.09 -10.97
CA VAL A 271 -23.27 -0.91 -11.11
C VAL A 271 -21.89 -0.26 -11.12
N ALA A 272 -21.74 0.85 -11.87
CA ALA A 272 -20.48 1.58 -11.93
C ALA A 272 -20.09 2.15 -10.56
N LEU A 273 -21.06 2.72 -9.84
CA LEU A 273 -20.86 3.27 -8.49
C LEU A 273 -20.48 2.16 -7.49
N ALA A 274 -21.15 1.02 -7.55
CA ALA A 274 -20.83 -0.13 -6.73
C ALA A 274 -19.41 -0.66 -6.97
N MET A 275 -19.01 -0.80 -8.25
CA MET A 275 -17.67 -1.25 -8.61
C MET A 275 -16.59 -0.23 -8.20
N LEU A 276 -16.89 1.06 -8.32
CA LEU A 276 -15.98 2.13 -7.92
C LEU A 276 -15.74 2.09 -6.40
N VAL A 277 -16.81 1.97 -5.62
CA VAL A 277 -16.70 1.87 -4.15
C VAL A 277 -16.04 0.55 -3.74
N PHE A 278 -16.35 -0.57 -4.38
CA PHE A 278 -15.63 -1.82 -4.17
C PHE A 278 -14.11 -1.64 -4.33
N LEU A 279 -13.67 -0.95 -5.40
CA LEU A 279 -12.25 -0.71 -5.63
C LEU A 279 -11.64 0.23 -4.58
N PHE A 280 -12.34 1.32 -4.24
CA PHE A 280 -11.87 2.25 -3.21
C PHE A 280 -11.74 1.56 -1.86
N ASP A 281 -12.69 0.73 -1.50
CA ASP A 281 -12.75 0.05 -0.21
C ASP A 281 -11.68 -1.04 -0.04
N LEU A 282 -10.97 -1.42 -1.11
CA LEU A 282 -9.73 -2.19 -0.99
C LEU A 282 -8.63 -1.42 -0.24
N LEU A 283 -8.73 -0.09 -0.15
CA LEU A 283 -7.82 0.78 0.60
C LEU A 283 -8.50 1.19 1.92
N PRO A 284 -8.14 0.60 3.06
CA PRO A 284 -8.74 0.91 4.36
C PRO A 284 -8.67 2.41 4.67
N LEU A 285 -9.69 2.95 5.30
CA LEU A 285 -9.86 4.36 5.70
C LEU A 285 -9.99 5.32 4.50
N VAL A 286 -9.09 5.27 3.54
CA VAL A 286 -9.09 6.14 2.36
C VAL A 286 -10.28 5.82 1.46
N GLY A 287 -10.61 4.54 1.32
CA GLY A 287 -11.72 4.07 0.49
C GLY A 287 -13.05 4.66 0.90
N HIS A 288 -13.35 4.68 2.19
CA HIS A 288 -14.60 5.27 2.70
C HIS A 288 -14.70 6.77 2.41
N ILE A 289 -13.60 7.53 2.60
CA ILE A 289 -13.59 8.97 2.32
C ILE A 289 -13.84 9.23 0.82
N LEU A 290 -13.19 8.49 -0.04
CA LEU A 290 -13.38 8.61 -1.48
C LEU A 290 -14.78 8.15 -1.90
N GLY A 291 -15.24 7.02 -1.37
CA GLY A 291 -16.55 6.47 -1.67
C GLY A 291 -17.69 7.41 -1.29
N ILE A 292 -17.71 7.88 -0.03
CA ILE A 292 -18.75 8.80 0.43
C ILE A 292 -18.73 10.11 -0.35
N SER A 293 -17.53 10.64 -0.66
CA SER A 293 -17.39 11.87 -1.45
C SER A 293 -18.00 11.72 -2.83
N VAL A 294 -17.65 10.65 -3.55
CA VAL A 294 -18.15 10.42 -4.91
C VAL A 294 -19.66 10.18 -4.92
N ILE A 295 -20.17 9.29 -4.05
CA ILE A 295 -21.61 8.98 -3.99
C ILE A 295 -22.42 10.20 -3.62
N THR A 296 -21.97 10.99 -2.62
CA THR A 296 -22.65 12.21 -2.20
C THR A 296 -22.66 13.26 -3.30
N ILE A 297 -21.54 13.48 -3.98
CA ILE A 297 -21.44 14.44 -5.08
C ILE A 297 -22.38 14.07 -6.23
N ILE A 298 -22.41 12.79 -6.61
CA ILE A 298 -23.29 12.30 -7.68
C ILE A 298 -24.76 12.40 -7.26
N ALA A 299 -25.10 12.10 -6.01
CA ALA A 299 -26.44 12.23 -5.48
C ALA A 299 -26.88 13.71 -5.41
N LEU A 300 -25.99 14.62 -4.99
CA LEU A 300 -26.22 16.07 -5.01
C LEU A 300 -26.47 16.62 -6.42
N SER A 301 -25.86 16.04 -7.46
CA SER A 301 -26.10 16.47 -8.84
C SER A 301 -27.53 16.22 -9.31
N GLN A 302 -28.28 15.34 -8.65
CA GLN A 302 -29.70 15.13 -8.92
C GLN A 302 -30.59 16.06 -8.10
N SER A 303 -30.38 16.06 -6.77
CA SER A 303 -31.13 16.89 -5.82
C SER A 303 -30.36 17.00 -4.50
N VAL A 304 -30.45 18.15 -3.85
CA VAL A 304 -29.86 18.36 -2.51
C VAL A 304 -30.43 17.38 -1.49
N VAL A 305 -31.72 17.06 -1.57
CA VAL A 305 -32.37 16.08 -0.67
C VAL A 305 -31.82 14.68 -0.86
N ILE A 306 -31.69 14.23 -2.12
CA ILE A 306 -31.12 12.91 -2.44
C ILE A 306 -29.66 12.84 -1.98
N GLY A 307 -28.88 13.92 -2.18
CA GLY A 307 -27.51 14.00 -1.73
C GLY A 307 -27.37 13.88 -0.21
N LEU A 308 -28.21 14.57 0.55
CA LEU A 308 -28.21 14.49 2.01
C LEU A 308 -28.61 13.10 2.51
N ILE A 309 -29.65 12.49 1.91
CA ILE A 309 -30.09 11.13 2.25
C ILE A 309 -28.97 10.13 1.95
N ALA A 310 -28.34 10.19 0.77
CA ALA A 310 -27.24 9.33 0.40
C ALA A 310 -26.06 9.46 1.37
N PHE A 311 -25.69 10.68 1.73
CA PHE A 311 -24.64 10.96 2.70
C PHE A 311 -24.93 10.33 4.06
N LEU A 312 -26.12 10.61 4.62
CA LEU A 312 -26.50 10.13 5.96
C LEU A 312 -26.56 8.58 6.02
N ILE A 313 -27.15 7.96 4.99
CA ILE A 313 -27.23 6.49 4.91
C ILE A 313 -25.83 5.89 4.76
N TYR A 314 -24.97 6.49 3.95
CA TYR A 314 -23.61 5.98 3.77
C TYR A 314 -22.76 6.15 5.05
N VAL A 315 -22.87 7.29 5.76
CA VAL A 315 -22.22 7.47 7.07
C VAL A 315 -22.70 6.42 8.06
N ALA A 316 -24.00 6.15 8.12
CA ALA A 316 -24.54 5.09 8.98
C ALA A 316 -23.98 3.70 8.60
N TYR A 317 -23.87 3.41 7.30
CA TYR A 317 -23.26 2.18 6.83
C TYR A 317 -21.78 2.06 7.23
N ILE A 318 -20.98 3.12 7.10
CA ILE A 318 -19.57 3.14 7.52
C ILE A 318 -19.46 2.78 9.01
N GLN A 319 -20.36 3.26 9.85
CA GLN A 319 -20.37 2.91 11.28
C GLN A 319 -20.70 1.42 11.48
N ILE A 320 -21.68 0.90 10.76
CA ILE A 320 -22.03 -0.53 10.80
C ILE A 320 -20.85 -1.37 10.31
N GLU A 321 -20.20 -0.97 9.23
CA GLU A 321 -19.05 -1.68 8.71
C GLU A 321 -17.88 -1.69 9.72
N ASN A 322 -17.51 -0.54 10.26
CA ASN A 322 -16.38 -0.42 11.17
C ASN A 322 -16.61 -1.12 12.52
N TYR A 323 -17.82 -1.10 13.05
CA TYR A 323 -18.11 -1.66 14.38
C TYR A 323 -18.66 -3.09 14.36
N PHE A 324 -19.26 -3.54 13.25
CA PHE A 324 -19.91 -4.86 13.20
C PHE A 324 -19.36 -5.76 12.10
N ILE A 325 -19.21 -5.27 10.85
CA ILE A 325 -18.83 -6.11 9.70
C ILE A 325 -17.35 -6.42 9.75
N ALA A 326 -16.51 -5.39 9.76
CA ALA A 326 -15.06 -5.55 9.72
C ALA A 326 -14.50 -6.35 10.91
N PRO A 327 -14.92 -6.12 12.18
CA PRO A 327 -14.47 -6.94 13.28
C PRO A 327 -14.87 -8.41 13.16
N ARG A 328 -16.09 -8.71 12.70
CA ARG A 328 -16.56 -10.11 12.53
C ARG A 328 -15.79 -10.86 11.46
N ILE A 329 -15.45 -10.20 10.36
CA ILE A 329 -14.68 -10.79 9.27
C ILE A 329 -13.20 -10.91 9.67
N MET A 330 -12.62 -9.87 10.27
CA MET A 330 -11.20 -9.82 10.63
C MET A 330 -10.86 -10.57 11.93
N HIS A 331 -11.83 -10.77 12.84
CA HIS A 331 -11.57 -11.47 14.11
C HIS A 331 -11.09 -12.91 13.92
N ARG A 332 -11.48 -13.55 12.83
CA ARG A 332 -10.97 -14.88 12.45
C ARG A 332 -9.56 -14.85 11.88
N THR A 333 -9.03 -13.66 11.58
CA THR A 333 -7.82 -13.44 10.79
C THR A 333 -6.67 -12.88 11.63
N LEU A 334 -6.97 -11.96 12.54
CA LEU A 334 -5.97 -11.18 13.29
C LEU A 334 -6.22 -11.36 14.79
N SER A 335 -5.67 -12.41 15.39
CA SER A 335 -5.51 -12.47 16.84
C SER A 335 -4.38 -11.53 17.29
N ILE A 336 -4.55 -10.22 17.04
CA ILE A 336 -3.66 -9.21 17.59
C ILE A 336 -4.16 -8.90 19.00
N PRO A 337 -3.34 -9.04 20.05
CA PRO A 337 -3.72 -8.59 21.38
C PRO A 337 -4.13 -7.11 21.33
N GLY A 338 -5.27 -6.75 21.88
CA GLY A 338 -5.83 -5.38 21.83
C GLY A 338 -4.83 -4.31 22.32
N LEU A 339 -3.90 -4.71 23.19
CA LEU A 339 -2.82 -3.85 23.66
C LEU A 339 -1.91 -3.33 22.54
N VAL A 340 -1.62 -4.16 21.53
CA VAL A 340 -0.78 -3.77 20.37
C VAL A 340 -1.51 -2.76 19.49
N THR A 341 -2.83 -2.93 19.33
CA THR A 341 -3.67 -2.00 18.57
C THR A 341 -3.76 -0.64 19.27
N ILE A 342 -3.87 -0.62 20.59
CA ILE A 342 -3.90 0.63 21.38
C ILE A 342 -2.54 1.35 21.30
N ILE A 343 -1.43 0.63 21.40
CA ILE A 343 -0.09 1.22 21.29
C ILE A 343 0.13 1.77 19.88
N ALA A 344 -0.26 1.05 18.84
CA ALA A 344 -0.14 1.50 17.45
C ALA A 344 -1.03 2.70 17.10
N ALA A 345 -2.11 2.93 17.84
CA ALA A 345 -2.99 4.09 17.68
C ALA A 345 -2.50 5.33 18.46
N LEU A 346 -1.56 5.15 19.42
CA LEU A 346 -1.02 6.22 20.25
C LEU A 346 0.34 6.76 19.73
N VAL A 347 0.96 6.09 18.76
CA VAL A 347 2.22 6.49 18.10
C VAL A 347 1.92 7.07 16.71
#